data_271c8efeeee9b4f0d0797d63c02ec70b
#
_entry.id   271c8efeeee9b4f0d0797d63c02ec70b
#
_cell.length_a   1.000
_cell.length_b   1.000
_cell.length_c   1.000
_cell.angle_alpha   90.00
_cell.angle_beta   90.00
_cell.angle_gamma   90.00
#
_symmetry.space_group_name_H-M   'P 1'
#
loop_
_entity.id
_entity.type
_entity.pdbx_description
1 polymer ?
#
loop_
_entity_poly.entity_id
_entity_poly.type
_entity_poly.pdbx_seq_one_letter_code
_entity_poly.pdbx_strand_id
1 'polypeptide(L)'
;MTQDVNDAAAFAAATGAGPQAIADLERYRSYLAEWNEKMNLVGPATLDVFWSRHAWDSAQILPLAPDALTWADLGTGAGLPGIVLAIMGKDRPGFHVHLVDSLTKRCRFLNEVVT
;
A
#
# COMPACT_ATOMS: atom_id res chain seq x y z
N MET A 1 11.86 0.08 20.94
CA MET A 1 12.88 0.04 19.89
C MET A 1 12.22 0.11 18.53
N THR A 2 12.60 1.08 17.74
CA THR A 2 12.06 1.21 16.37
C THR A 2 12.78 0.23 15.44
N GLN A 3 12.00 -0.41 14.60
CA GLN A 3 12.49 -1.35 13.62
C GLN A 3 12.82 -0.59 12.33
N ASP A 4 14.05 -0.76 11.83
CA ASP A 4 14.47 -0.12 10.57
C ASP A 4 14.03 -0.99 9.40
N VAL A 5 12.91 -0.62 8.78
CA VAL A 5 12.36 -1.34 7.63
C VAL A 5 12.57 -0.47 6.39
N ASN A 6 13.78 -0.56 5.82
CA ASN A 6 14.20 0.33 4.74
C ASN A 6 14.22 -0.33 3.36
N ASP A 7 14.02 -1.64 3.28
CA ASP A 7 14.00 -2.37 2.02
C ASP A 7 13.00 -3.52 2.05
N ALA A 8 12.84 -4.17 0.90
CA ALA A 8 11.89 -5.26 0.74
C ALA A 8 12.19 -6.44 1.67
N ALA A 9 13.47 -6.77 1.85
CA ALA A 9 13.87 -7.89 2.71
C ALA A 9 13.51 -7.62 4.17
N ALA A 10 13.80 -6.42 4.67
CA ALA A 10 13.44 -6.03 6.03
C ALA A 10 11.92 -6.00 6.22
N PHE A 11 11.18 -5.53 5.22
CA PHE A 11 9.72 -5.54 5.23
C PHE A 11 9.18 -6.96 5.32
N ALA A 12 9.70 -7.87 4.50
CA ALA A 12 9.27 -9.27 4.52
C ALA A 12 9.56 -9.92 5.88
N ALA A 13 10.71 -9.64 6.46
CA ALA A 13 11.07 -10.16 7.78
C ALA A 13 10.15 -9.65 8.88
N ALA A 14 9.79 -8.36 8.82
CA ALA A 14 8.95 -7.72 9.84
C ALA A 14 7.46 -8.12 9.74
N THR A 15 6.97 -8.39 8.54
CA THR A 15 5.55 -8.64 8.28
C THR A 15 5.19 -10.09 7.96
N GLY A 16 6.18 -10.90 7.61
CA GLY A 16 5.93 -12.25 7.10
C GLY A 16 5.45 -12.29 5.66
N ALA A 17 5.59 -11.18 4.92
CA ALA A 17 5.13 -11.09 3.54
C ALA A 17 5.86 -12.09 2.65
N GLY A 18 5.10 -12.82 1.81
CA GLY A 18 5.65 -13.76 0.85
C GLY A 18 6.11 -13.06 -0.45
N PRO A 19 6.74 -13.84 -1.36
CA PRO A 19 7.27 -13.28 -2.61
C PRO A 19 6.23 -12.57 -3.47
N GLN A 20 5.00 -13.07 -3.52
CA GLN A 20 3.96 -12.44 -4.32
C GLN A 20 3.56 -11.08 -3.76
N ALA A 21 3.42 -10.96 -2.44
CA ALA A 21 3.10 -9.69 -1.82
C ALA A 21 4.19 -8.65 -2.06
N ILE A 22 5.46 -9.06 -1.97
CA ILE A 22 6.60 -8.19 -2.25
C ILE A 22 6.57 -7.74 -3.72
N ALA A 23 6.32 -8.65 -4.66
CA ALA A 23 6.23 -8.32 -6.07
C ALA A 23 5.09 -7.32 -6.34
N ASP A 24 3.94 -7.54 -5.71
CA ASP A 24 2.80 -6.62 -5.85
C ASP A 24 3.11 -5.23 -5.29
N LEU A 25 3.81 -5.16 -4.16
CA LEU A 25 4.22 -3.88 -3.58
C LEU A 25 5.22 -3.14 -4.48
N GLU A 26 6.14 -3.87 -5.11
CA GLU A 26 7.08 -3.26 -6.06
C GLU A 26 6.38 -2.75 -7.31
N ARG A 27 5.37 -3.46 -7.80
CA ARG A 27 4.54 -2.99 -8.90
C ARG A 27 3.77 -1.73 -8.52
N TYR A 28 3.20 -1.70 -7.32
CA TYR A 28 2.51 -0.53 -6.82
C TYR A 28 3.46 0.67 -6.73
N ARG A 29 4.66 0.47 -6.22
CA ARG A 29 5.68 1.52 -6.19
C ARG A 29 5.98 2.08 -7.59
N SER A 30 6.08 1.19 -8.58
CA SER A 30 6.33 1.59 -9.96
C SER A 30 5.19 2.44 -10.52
N TYR A 31 3.94 2.05 -10.24
CA TYR A 31 2.77 2.85 -10.63
C TYR A 31 2.78 4.22 -9.95
N LEU A 32 3.11 4.26 -8.67
CA LEU A 32 3.22 5.53 -7.94
C LEU A 32 4.25 6.44 -8.58
N ALA A 33 5.43 5.92 -8.90
CA ALA A 33 6.49 6.70 -9.52
C ALA A 33 6.06 7.26 -10.88
N GLU A 34 5.43 6.41 -11.70
CA GLU A 34 4.96 6.80 -13.03
C GLU A 34 3.90 7.89 -12.97
N TRP A 35 2.87 7.69 -12.16
CA TRP A 35 1.77 8.64 -12.04
C TRP A 35 2.14 9.90 -11.28
N ASN A 36 3.10 9.80 -10.36
CA ASN A 36 3.54 10.96 -9.57
C ASN A 36 4.19 12.05 -10.43
N GLU A 37 4.68 11.70 -11.60
CA GLU A 37 5.20 12.68 -12.56
C GLU A 37 4.10 13.58 -13.11
N LYS A 38 2.86 13.08 -13.16
CA LYS A 38 1.71 13.79 -13.75
C LYS A 38 0.85 14.45 -12.69
N MET A 39 0.83 13.90 -11.49
CA MET A 39 0.02 14.41 -10.39
C MET A 39 0.73 14.07 -9.06
N ASN A 40 0.64 14.95 -8.11
CA ASN A 40 1.31 14.76 -6.82
C ASN A 40 0.53 13.80 -5.93
N LEU A 41 0.80 12.51 -6.05
CA LEU A 41 0.18 11.48 -5.23
C LEU A 41 0.87 11.38 -3.86
N VAL A 42 2.20 11.39 -3.86
CA VAL A 42 3.03 11.36 -2.66
C VAL A 42 4.18 12.34 -2.83
N GLY A 43 4.81 12.74 -1.73
CA GLY A 43 6.03 13.57 -1.81
C GLY A 43 7.11 12.82 -2.58
N PRO A 44 7.77 13.45 -3.60
CA PRO A 44 8.74 12.73 -4.43
C PRO A 44 9.87 12.07 -3.64
N ALA A 45 10.36 12.73 -2.59
CA ALA A 45 11.42 12.19 -1.75
C ALA A 45 10.97 10.93 -0.99
N THR A 46 9.67 10.76 -0.73
CA THR A 46 9.18 9.61 0.01
C THR A 46 9.21 8.32 -0.80
N LEU A 47 9.25 8.40 -2.14
CA LEU A 47 9.40 7.21 -2.99
C LEU A 47 10.75 6.54 -2.81
N ASP A 48 11.79 7.32 -2.50
CA ASP A 48 13.12 6.77 -2.24
C ASP A 48 13.17 5.95 -0.95
N VAL A 49 12.23 6.19 -0.05
CA VAL A 49 12.07 5.47 1.21
C VAL A 49 10.72 4.78 1.28
N PHE A 50 10.26 4.27 0.14
CA PHE A 50 8.93 3.64 0.00
C PHE A 50 8.68 2.56 1.06
N TRP A 51 9.66 1.69 1.29
CA TRP A 51 9.46 0.55 2.18
C TRP A 51 9.22 0.94 3.63
N SER A 52 9.93 1.97 4.12
CA SER A 52 9.72 2.45 5.48
C SER A 52 8.55 3.43 5.58
N ARG A 53 8.46 4.38 4.64
CA ARG A 53 7.52 5.49 4.75
C ARG A 53 6.10 5.11 4.34
N HIS A 54 5.96 4.26 3.33
CA HIS A 54 4.64 3.90 2.80
C HIS A 54 4.24 2.47 3.11
N ALA A 55 5.07 1.50 2.73
CA ALA A 55 4.71 0.09 2.92
C ALA A 55 4.64 -0.28 4.40
N TRP A 56 5.69 -0.01 5.16
CA TRP A 56 5.75 -0.38 6.57
C TRP A 56 4.74 0.39 7.41
N ASP A 57 4.65 1.72 7.24
CA ASP A 57 3.68 2.53 7.97
C ASP A 57 2.26 2.03 7.75
N SER A 58 1.92 1.69 6.51
CA SER A 58 0.57 1.19 6.18
C SER A 58 0.34 -0.22 6.72
N ALA A 59 1.30 -1.11 6.58
CA ALA A 59 1.16 -2.51 6.99
C ALA A 59 0.96 -2.67 8.50
N GLN A 60 1.46 -1.74 9.31
CA GLN A 60 1.31 -1.77 10.76
C GLN A 60 -0.14 -1.62 11.22
N ILE A 61 -1.02 -1.15 10.35
CA ILE A 61 -2.43 -0.98 10.67
C ILE A 61 -3.17 -2.33 10.70
N LEU A 62 -2.78 -3.26 9.86
CA LEU A 62 -3.48 -4.54 9.72
C LEU A 62 -3.59 -5.32 11.03
N PRO A 63 -2.53 -5.48 11.83
CA PRO A 63 -2.61 -6.21 13.10
C PRO A 63 -3.50 -5.56 14.15
N LEU A 64 -3.86 -4.29 13.99
CA LEU A 64 -4.73 -3.59 14.94
C LEU A 64 -6.16 -4.13 14.93
N ALA A 65 -6.57 -4.77 13.82
CA ALA A 65 -7.87 -5.42 13.72
C ALA A 65 -7.69 -6.77 13.00
N PRO A 66 -7.09 -7.76 13.67
CA PRO A 66 -6.66 -9.00 13.02
C PRO A 66 -7.81 -9.85 12.46
N ASP A 67 -9.02 -9.69 13.00
CA ASP A 67 -10.19 -10.44 12.54
C ASP A 67 -11.02 -9.69 11.50
N ALA A 68 -10.68 -8.45 11.19
CA ALA A 68 -11.41 -7.67 10.21
C ALA A 68 -11.13 -8.17 8.80
N LEU A 69 -12.19 -8.44 8.04
CA LEU A 69 -12.09 -8.87 6.65
C LEU A 69 -12.47 -7.76 5.67
N THR A 70 -13.13 -6.72 6.15
CA THR A 70 -13.54 -5.60 5.32
C THR A 70 -12.99 -4.31 5.88
N TRP A 71 -12.33 -3.53 5.02
CA TRP A 71 -11.76 -2.23 5.36
C TRP A 71 -12.30 -1.19 4.41
N ALA A 72 -12.48 0.02 4.89
CA ALA A 72 -12.78 1.17 4.05
C ALA A 72 -11.74 2.25 4.32
N ASP A 73 -11.02 2.64 3.27
CA ASP A 73 -10.01 3.69 3.33
C ASP A 73 -10.60 4.97 2.73
N LEU A 74 -11.10 5.84 3.60
CA LEU A 74 -11.76 7.08 3.21
C LEU A 74 -10.73 8.17 2.94
N GLY A 75 -10.79 8.78 1.75
CA GLY A 75 -9.79 9.74 1.33
C GLY A 75 -8.45 9.07 1.03
N THR A 76 -8.49 7.93 0.35
CA THR A 76 -7.31 7.07 0.15
C THR A 76 -6.17 7.74 -0.64
N GLY A 77 -6.47 8.74 -1.47
CA GLY A 77 -5.45 9.48 -2.24
C GLY A 77 -4.63 8.58 -3.14
N ALA A 78 -3.36 8.42 -2.79
CA ALA A 78 -2.43 7.53 -3.51
C ALA A 78 -2.70 6.04 -3.27
N GLY A 79 -3.73 5.70 -2.49
CA GLY A 79 -4.05 4.32 -2.14
C GLY A 79 -3.41 3.87 -0.84
N LEU A 80 -3.05 4.80 0.02
CA LEU A 80 -2.40 4.50 1.29
C LEU A 80 -3.32 4.85 2.46
N PRO A 81 -3.52 3.95 3.39
CA PRO A 81 -2.90 2.62 3.51
C PRO A 81 -3.60 1.52 2.72
N GLY A 82 -4.73 1.81 2.09
CA GLY A 82 -5.66 0.80 1.56
C GLY A 82 -5.04 -0.23 0.62
N ILE A 83 -4.23 0.19 -0.37
CA ILE A 83 -3.63 -0.75 -1.32
C ILE A 83 -2.63 -1.68 -0.64
N VAL A 84 -1.83 -1.16 0.29
CA VAL A 84 -0.90 -2.01 1.05
C VAL A 84 -1.68 -3.05 1.86
N LEU A 85 -2.77 -2.65 2.51
CA LEU A 85 -3.63 -3.58 3.26
C LEU A 85 -4.23 -4.64 2.34
N ALA A 86 -4.70 -4.24 1.15
CA ALA A 86 -5.27 -5.17 0.18
C ALA A 86 -4.24 -6.19 -0.28
N ILE A 87 -3.01 -5.76 -0.56
CA ILE A 87 -1.93 -6.66 -0.96
C ILE A 87 -1.59 -7.64 0.17
N MET A 88 -1.45 -7.13 1.39
CA MET A 88 -1.07 -7.95 2.53
C MET A 88 -2.17 -8.93 2.95
N GLY A 89 -3.43 -8.60 2.73
CA GLY A 89 -4.58 -9.40 3.15
C GLY A 89 -5.21 -10.24 2.05
N LYS A 90 -4.74 -10.16 0.81
CA LYS A 90 -5.46 -10.75 -0.33
C LYS A 90 -5.60 -12.28 -0.27
N ASP A 91 -4.74 -12.97 0.46
CA ASP A 91 -4.82 -14.42 0.61
C ASP A 91 -5.85 -14.86 1.66
N ARG A 92 -6.42 -13.93 2.41
CA ARG A 92 -7.48 -14.24 3.38
C ARG A 92 -8.81 -14.35 2.66
N PRO A 93 -9.53 -15.48 2.80
CA PRO A 93 -10.86 -15.62 2.18
C PRO A 93 -11.81 -14.49 2.63
N GLY A 94 -12.42 -13.83 1.66
CA GLY A 94 -13.38 -12.75 1.95
C GLY A 94 -12.76 -11.41 2.31
N PHE A 95 -11.42 -11.29 2.27
CA PHE A 95 -10.76 -10.02 2.57
C PHE A 95 -11.01 -9.02 1.44
N HIS A 96 -11.45 -7.82 1.81
CA HIS A 96 -11.79 -6.79 0.84
C HIS A 96 -11.50 -5.41 1.40
N VAL A 97 -10.92 -4.53 0.57
CA VAL A 97 -10.64 -3.14 0.92
C VAL A 97 -11.37 -2.23 -0.05
N HIS A 98 -12.15 -1.30 0.49
CA HIS A 98 -12.81 -0.26 -0.28
C HIS A 98 -11.92 0.98 -0.28
N LEU A 99 -11.50 1.41 -1.47
CA LEU A 99 -10.72 2.63 -1.65
C LEU A 99 -11.66 3.75 -2.08
N VAL A 100 -11.75 4.80 -1.29
CA VAL A 100 -12.69 5.89 -1.53
C VAL A 100 -11.94 7.22 -1.65
N ASP A 101 -12.13 7.91 -2.76
CA ASP A 101 -11.59 9.25 -2.96
C ASP A 101 -12.51 10.08 -3.83
N SER A 102 -12.55 11.38 -3.58
CA SER A 102 -13.44 12.29 -4.30
C SER A 102 -12.86 12.80 -5.62
N LEU A 103 -11.53 12.69 -5.82
CA LEU A 103 -10.90 13.21 -7.03
C LEU A 103 -10.86 12.15 -8.14
N THR A 104 -11.48 12.48 -9.28
CA THR A 104 -11.55 11.58 -10.44
C THR A 104 -10.16 11.12 -10.92
N LYS A 105 -9.17 12.01 -10.91
CA LYS A 105 -7.81 11.66 -11.35
C LYS A 105 -7.20 10.58 -10.45
N ARG A 106 -7.41 10.66 -9.14
CA ARG A 106 -6.94 9.64 -8.21
C ARG A 106 -7.67 8.32 -8.43
N CYS A 107 -8.97 8.37 -8.68
CA CYS A 107 -9.74 7.15 -8.97
C CYS A 107 -9.24 6.45 -10.24
N ARG A 108 -8.83 7.20 -11.26
CA ARG A 108 -8.25 6.61 -12.47
C ARG A 108 -6.95 5.87 -12.16
N PHE A 109 -6.08 6.49 -11.36
CA PHE A 109 -4.85 5.85 -10.90
C PHE A 109 -5.15 4.56 -10.14
N LEU A 110 -6.07 4.64 -9.16
CA LEU A 110 -6.44 3.50 -8.33
C LEU A 110 -7.01 2.35 -9.15
N ASN A 111 -7.87 2.64 -10.12
CA ASN A 111 -8.44 1.62 -11.02
C ASN A 111 -7.35 0.90 -11.81
N GLU A 112 -6.33 1.61 -12.25
CA GLU A 112 -5.21 0.98 -12.96
C GLU A 112 -4.40 0.07 -12.05
N VAL A 113 -4.16 0.51 -10.81
CA VAL A 113 -3.39 -0.28 -9.84
C VAL A 113 -4.10 -1.58 -9.47
N VAL A 114 -5.43 -1.53 -9.24
CA VAL A 114 -6.18 -2.71 -8.78
C VAL A 114 -6.47 -3.71 -9.90
N THR A 115 -6.24 -3.33 -11.13
CA THR A 115 -6.38 -4.24 -12.26
C THR A 115 -5.13 -5.08 -12.42
#